data_ed3df8e22e8637d88cd70e41892f2c31
#
_entry.id   ed3df8e22e8637d88cd70e41892f2c31
#
_cell.length_a   1.000
_cell.length_b   1.000
_cell.length_c   1.000
_cell.angle_alpha   90.00
_cell.angle_beta   90.00
_cell.angle_gamma   90.00
#
_symmetry.space_group_name_H-M   'P 1'
#
loop_
_entity.id
_entity.type
_entity.pdbx_description
1 polymer ?
#
loop_
_entity_poly.entity_id
_entity_poly.type
_entity_poly.pdbx_seq_one_letter_code
_entity_poly.pdbx_strand_id
1 'polypeptide(L)'
;ITILKQASLNPIKERINRVNTNKIEKELLKNQMIARVEAYKTPSGMIKLEVTQKVPILRIISVRGNFYVDNEGGTMPVSPRYVAHVPLASGYIEKELAITDLYKFALFLQKDEFWNDQIDQIFVHPDGETELIPRVGSHRIVLGTLDDYETKLQNLKLFYDQAIPIVGWEKYSVISLKYKNQIVCTKK
;
A
#
# COMPACT_ATOMS: atom_id res chain seq x y z
N ILE A 1 22.24 -13.21 -7.40
CA ILE A 1 23.65 -13.70 -7.34
C ILE A 1 24.57 -12.64 -6.72
N THR A 2 24.41 -11.34 -7.03
CA THR A 2 25.28 -10.26 -6.51
C THR A 2 25.26 -10.20 -4.99
N ILE A 3 24.10 -10.27 -4.35
CA ILE A 3 23.95 -10.25 -2.87
C ILE A 3 24.73 -11.41 -2.24
N LEU A 4 24.56 -12.63 -2.77
CA LEU A 4 25.26 -13.81 -2.24
C LEU A 4 26.77 -13.76 -2.44
N LYS A 5 27.25 -13.16 -3.51
CA LYS A 5 28.68 -12.92 -3.72
C LYS A 5 29.25 -11.95 -2.71
N GLN A 6 28.55 -10.87 -2.39
CA GLN A 6 28.96 -9.88 -1.39
C GLN A 6 29.00 -10.46 0.03
N ALA A 7 28.09 -11.40 0.32
CA ALA A 7 28.04 -12.09 1.60
C ALA A 7 28.99 -13.30 1.71
N SER A 8 29.85 -13.53 0.71
CA SER A 8 30.74 -14.71 0.63
C SER A 8 29.99 -16.06 0.69
N LEU A 9 28.73 -16.07 0.27
CA LEU A 9 27.87 -17.26 0.23
C LEU A 9 27.59 -17.71 -1.22
N ASN A 10 28.55 -17.51 -2.13
CA ASN A 10 28.36 -17.86 -3.52
C ASN A 10 28.38 -19.40 -3.71
N PRO A 11 27.24 -20.03 -4.04
CA PRO A 11 27.17 -21.48 -4.17
C PRO A 11 27.78 -22.01 -5.47
N ILE A 12 28.19 -21.10 -6.38
CA ILE A 12 28.75 -21.48 -7.67
C ILE A 12 30.15 -22.05 -7.46
N LYS A 13 30.38 -23.27 -7.95
CA LYS A 13 31.64 -24.06 -7.82
C LYS A 13 31.88 -24.66 -6.44
N GLU A 14 30.95 -24.54 -5.50
CA GLU A 14 30.99 -25.23 -4.22
C GLU A 14 30.48 -26.66 -4.35
N ARG A 15 31.01 -27.59 -3.53
CA ARG A 15 30.41 -28.93 -3.43
C ARG A 15 29.05 -28.83 -2.79
N ILE A 16 28.00 -29.39 -3.39
CA ILE A 16 26.61 -29.27 -2.97
C ILE A 16 26.41 -29.64 -1.48
N ASN A 17 27.19 -30.61 -0.98
CA ASN A 17 27.11 -31.03 0.43
C ASN A 17 27.56 -29.94 1.40
N ARG A 18 28.42 -29.00 0.98
CA ARG A 18 28.94 -27.91 1.80
C ARG A 18 28.06 -26.67 1.75
N VAL A 19 27.19 -26.57 0.75
CA VAL A 19 26.29 -25.40 0.64
C VAL A 19 25.21 -25.49 1.70
N ASN A 20 25.10 -24.42 2.51
CA ASN A 20 24.08 -24.27 3.52
C ASN A 20 22.95 -23.39 2.97
N THR A 21 21.84 -24.01 2.59
CA THR A 21 20.67 -23.32 2.01
C THR A 21 20.03 -22.35 3.01
N ASN A 22 19.94 -22.71 4.30
CA ASN A 22 19.37 -21.86 5.34
C ASN A 22 20.18 -20.55 5.54
N LYS A 23 21.51 -20.59 5.35
CA LYS A 23 22.33 -19.36 5.38
C LYS A 23 22.04 -18.47 4.16
N ILE A 24 21.83 -19.07 3.00
CA ILE A 24 21.46 -18.36 1.76
C ILE A 24 20.12 -17.66 1.94
N GLU A 25 19.12 -18.37 2.44
CA GLU A 25 17.78 -17.80 2.71
C GLU A 25 17.86 -16.61 3.68
N LYS A 26 18.53 -16.79 4.83
CA LYS A 26 18.70 -15.74 5.83
C LYS A 26 19.40 -14.50 5.27
N GLU A 27 20.38 -14.69 4.41
CA GLU A 27 21.11 -13.57 3.81
C GLU A 27 20.25 -12.83 2.78
N LEU A 28 19.50 -13.54 1.96
CA LEU A 28 18.60 -12.94 0.98
C LEU A 28 17.44 -12.20 1.66
N LEU A 29 16.92 -12.72 2.77
CA LEU A 29 15.84 -12.07 3.56
C LEU A 29 16.27 -10.78 4.25
N LYS A 30 17.57 -10.48 4.36
CA LYS A 30 18.05 -9.15 4.81
C LYS A 30 17.68 -8.04 3.79
N ASN A 31 17.43 -8.40 2.55
CA ASN A 31 16.94 -7.45 1.57
C ASN A 31 15.47 -7.15 1.81
N GLN A 32 15.18 -5.93 2.25
CA GLN A 32 13.84 -5.46 2.61
C GLN A 32 12.80 -5.48 1.48
N MET A 33 13.22 -5.75 0.23
CA MET A 33 12.34 -5.91 -0.93
C MET A 33 11.88 -7.37 -1.12
N ILE A 34 12.40 -8.30 -0.34
CA ILE A 34 12.10 -9.73 -0.45
C ILE A 34 11.12 -10.13 0.66
N ALA A 35 10.01 -10.77 0.26
CA ALA A 35 9.01 -11.30 1.18
C ALA A 35 9.37 -12.72 1.63
N ARG A 36 9.74 -13.59 0.68
CA ARG A 36 10.02 -15.01 0.94
C ARG A 36 11.17 -15.51 0.09
N VAL A 37 11.95 -16.42 0.66
CA VAL A 37 13.00 -17.15 -0.05
C VAL A 37 12.91 -18.62 0.34
N GLU A 38 12.95 -19.49 -0.64
CA GLU A 38 13.09 -20.92 -0.46
C GLU A 38 14.31 -21.41 -1.26
N ALA A 39 15.24 -22.07 -0.58
CA ALA A 39 16.45 -22.60 -1.17
C ALA A 39 16.55 -24.11 -0.92
N TYR A 40 16.54 -24.92 -1.95
CA TYR A 40 16.63 -26.36 -1.81
C TYR A 40 17.60 -27.01 -2.81
N LYS A 41 18.12 -28.17 -2.40
CA LYS A 41 19.02 -28.98 -3.21
C LYS A 41 18.20 -29.98 -4.01
N THR A 42 18.44 -30.04 -5.31
CA THR A 42 17.79 -31.03 -6.19
C THR A 42 18.60 -32.32 -6.24
N PRO A 43 17.96 -33.48 -6.58
CA PRO A 43 18.66 -34.73 -6.80
C PRO A 43 19.71 -34.67 -7.92
N SER A 44 19.53 -33.77 -8.89
CA SER A 44 20.49 -33.52 -9.99
C SER A 44 21.74 -32.73 -9.58
N GLY A 45 21.90 -32.39 -8.28
CA GLY A 45 23.06 -31.66 -7.79
C GLY A 45 23.02 -30.15 -8.00
N MET A 46 21.85 -29.59 -8.23
CA MET A 46 21.64 -28.14 -8.35
C MET A 46 21.04 -27.55 -7.08
N ILE A 47 21.23 -26.25 -6.88
CA ILE A 47 20.52 -25.47 -5.87
C ILE A 47 19.47 -24.63 -6.57
N LYS A 48 18.21 -24.81 -6.19
CA LYS A 48 17.09 -24.01 -6.68
C LYS A 48 16.76 -22.95 -5.63
N LEU A 49 16.58 -21.71 -6.10
CA LEU A 49 16.17 -20.56 -5.29
C LEU A 49 14.84 -20.05 -5.81
N GLU A 50 13.84 -20.05 -4.96
CA GLU A 50 12.54 -19.42 -5.21
C GLU A 50 12.46 -18.16 -4.37
N VAL A 51 12.30 -17.00 -5.02
CA VAL A 51 12.30 -15.70 -4.37
C VAL A 51 11.00 -14.98 -4.69
N THR A 52 10.24 -14.64 -3.64
CA THR A 52 9.04 -13.83 -3.74
C THR A 52 9.36 -12.41 -3.29
N GLN A 53 9.07 -11.45 -4.14
CA GLN A 53 9.22 -10.03 -3.81
C GLN A 53 8.01 -9.52 -3.05
N LYS A 54 8.22 -8.51 -2.20
CA LYS A 54 7.15 -7.74 -1.58
C LYS A 54 6.36 -6.96 -2.63
N VAL A 55 5.06 -6.89 -2.46
CA VAL A 55 4.16 -6.15 -3.36
C VAL A 55 3.65 -4.92 -2.61
N PRO A 56 4.06 -3.71 -3.00
CA PRO A 56 3.56 -2.49 -2.37
C PRO A 56 2.09 -2.27 -2.70
N ILE A 57 1.31 -1.80 -1.73
CA ILE A 57 -0.11 -1.46 -1.88
C ILE A 57 -0.43 -0.01 -1.49
N LEU A 58 0.46 0.63 -0.72
CA LEU A 58 0.29 2.00 -0.27
C LEU A 58 1.64 2.69 -0.17
N ARG A 59 1.73 3.94 -0.64
CA ARG A 59 2.89 4.80 -0.47
C ARG A 59 2.66 5.74 0.70
N ILE A 60 3.60 5.78 1.65
CA ILE A 60 3.56 6.72 2.77
C ILE A 60 4.58 7.84 2.56
N ILE A 61 4.12 9.10 2.65
CA ILE A 61 4.97 10.29 2.72
C ILE A 61 4.52 11.09 3.94
N SER A 62 5.23 10.97 5.02
CA SER A 62 4.89 11.63 6.29
C SER A 62 6.11 12.31 6.90
N VAL A 63 5.87 13.11 7.95
CA VAL A 63 6.94 13.70 8.76
C VAL A 63 7.82 12.65 9.46
N ARG A 64 7.33 11.40 9.60
CA ARG A 64 8.02 10.28 10.24
C ARG A 64 8.78 9.40 9.26
N GLY A 65 8.62 9.59 7.97
CA GLY A 65 9.34 8.82 6.98
C GLY A 65 8.64 8.70 5.62
N ASN A 66 9.36 8.10 4.70
CA ASN A 66 8.94 7.84 3.34
C ASN A 66 9.22 6.36 3.02
N PHE A 67 8.15 5.57 2.88
CA PHE A 67 8.22 4.12 2.70
C PHE A 67 6.97 3.60 2.00
N TYR A 68 6.98 2.33 1.63
CA TYR A 68 5.78 1.62 1.20
C TYR A 68 5.26 0.67 2.29
N VAL A 69 3.97 0.45 2.30
CA VAL A 69 3.33 -0.68 2.99
C VAL A 69 3.07 -1.75 1.95
N ASP A 70 3.45 -2.99 2.25
CA ASP A 70 3.26 -4.14 1.37
C ASP A 70 1.92 -4.86 1.62
N ASN A 71 1.58 -5.79 0.76
CA ASN A 71 0.33 -6.56 0.82
C ASN A 71 0.22 -7.52 2.03
N GLU A 72 1.28 -7.66 2.82
CA GLU A 72 1.30 -8.43 4.07
C GLU A 72 1.30 -7.51 5.32
N GLY A 73 1.18 -6.20 5.13
CA GLY A 73 1.18 -5.19 6.22
C GLY A 73 2.59 -4.83 6.70
N GLY A 74 3.62 -5.32 6.03
CA GLY A 74 5.00 -4.97 6.33
C GLY A 74 5.41 -3.65 5.67
N THR A 75 6.54 -3.10 6.11
CA THR A 75 7.13 -1.93 5.46
C THR A 75 8.23 -2.33 4.47
N MET A 76 8.40 -1.54 3.42
CA MET A 76 9.49 -1.67 2.48
C MET A 76 10.03 -0.29 2.09
N PRO A 77 11.35 -0.17 1.83
CA PRO A 77 11.95 1.13 1.50
C PRO A 77 11.54 1.61 0.12
N VAL A 78 11.65 2.91 -0.09
CA VAL A 78 11.53 3.51 -1.42
C VAL A 78 12.78 3.17 -2.24
N SER A 79 12.59 2.78 -3.47
CA SER A 79 13.68 2.53 -4.41
C SER A 79 13.77 3.66 -5.46
N PRO A 80 14.94 4.21 -5.75
CA PRO A 80 15.09 5.18 -6.83
C PRO A 80 14.90 4.56 -8.22
N ARG A 81 14.92 3.23 -8.31
CA ARG A 81 14.81 2.50 -9.60
C ARG A 81 13.39 2.04 -9.91
N TYR A 82 12.48 2.14 -8.96
CA TYR A 82 11.12 1.63 -9.11
C TYR A 82 10.14 2.48 -8.32
N VAL A 83 9.10 2.94 -8.98
CA VAL A 83 7.96 3.63 -8.38
C VAL A 83 6.72 2.77 -8.60
N ALA A 84 6.08 2.38 -7.51
CA ALA A 84 4.82 1.64 -7.60
C ALA A 84 3.66 2.58 -7.87
N HIS A 85 2.75 2.18 -8.75
CA HIS A 85 1.47 2.86 -8.97
C HIS A 85 0.46 2.37 -7.93
N VAL A 86 0.52 3.00 -6.77
CA VAL A 86 -0.35 2.71 -5.62
C VAL A 86 -0.82 4.03 -5.03
N PRO A 87 -1.96 4.07 -4.30
CA PRO A 87 -2.41 5.27 -3.62
C PRO A 87 -1.32 5.88 -2.72
N LEU A 88 -1.32 7.20 -2.62
CA LEU A 88 -0.41 7.95 -1.77
C LEU A 88 -1.12 8.33 -0.47
N ALA A 89 -0.56 7.95 0.67
CA ALA A 89 -0.97 8.50 1.96
C ALA A 89 0.07 9.52 2.46
N SER A 90 -0.40 10.69 2.85
CA SER A 90 0.44 11.80 3.32
C SER A 90 -0.14 12.47 4.56
N GLY A 91 0.65 13.32 5.20
CA GLY A 91 0.24 14.06 6.38
C GLY A 91 0.83 13.50 7.68
N TYR A 92 0.03 13.46 8.74
CA TYR A 92 0.46 13.08 10.08
C TYR A 92 0.27 11.57 10.31
N ILE A 93 1.18 10.78 9.75
CA ILE A 93 1.08 9.32 9.76
C ILE A 93 2.21 8.73 10.59
N GLU A 94 1.85 8.14 11.73
CA GLU A 94 2.73 7.29 12.53
C GLU A 94 2.86 5.92 11.86
N LYS A 95 3.98 5.23 12.10
CA LYS A 95 4.25 3.93 11.49
C LYS A 95 3.18 2.89 11.84
N GLU A 96 2.68 2.92 13.06
CA GLU A 96 1.65 1.99 13.52
C GLU A 96 0.34 2.20 12.76
N LEU A 97 -0.11 3.44 12.63
CA LEU A 97 -1.30 3.77 11.81
C LEU A 97 -1.13 3.28 10.36
N ALA A 98 0.07 3.44 9.80
CA ALA A 98 0.35 3.03 8.42
C ALA A 98 0.19 1.52 8.20
N ILE A 99 0.66 0.69 9.15
CA ILE A 99 0.66 -0.78 9.03
C ILE A 99 -0.59 -1.44 9.63
N THR A 100 -1.50 -0.68 10.22
CA THR A 100 -2.77 -1.16 10.78
C THR A 100 -3.96 -0.62 10.01
N ASP A 101 -4.49 0.52 10.36
CA ASP A 101 -5.76 1.02 9.83
C ASP A 101 -5.64 1.51 8.39
N LEU A 102 -4.57 2.24 8.05
CA LEU A 102 -4.31 2.63 6.66
C LEU A 102 -4.03 1.42 5.75
N TYR A 103 -3.35 0.40 6.28
CA TYR A 103 -3.15 -0.86 5.57
C TYR A 103 -4.48 -1.56 5.25
N LYS A 104 -5.36 -1.70 6.24
CA LYS A 104 -6.70 -2.30 6.04
C LYS A 104 -7.53 -1.50 5.04
N PHE A 105 -7.47 -0.17 5.18
CA PHE A 105 -8.17 0.74 4.27
C PHE A 105 -7.62 0.64 2.83
N ALA A 106 -6.30 0.60 2.65
CA ALA A 106 -5.68 0.42 1.34
C ALA A 106 -6.05 -0.93 0.70
N LEU A 107 -6.08 -2.01 1.49
CA LEU A 107 -6.56 -3.32 1.02
C LEU A 107 -8.03 -3.28 0.58
N PHE A 108 -8.86 -2.56 1.32
CA PHE A 108 -10.27 -2.37 0.95
C PHE A 108 -10.39 -1.63 -0.37
N LEU A 109 -9.67 -0.52 -0.54
CA LEU A 109 -9.67 0.24 -1.80
C LEU A 109 -9.19 -0.62 -2.97
N GLN A 110 -8.13 -1.40 -2.79
CA GLN A 110 -7.55 -2.24 -3.84
C GLN A 110 -8.50 -3.37 -4.29
N LYS A 111 -9.36 -3.89 -3.39
CA LYS A 111 -10.31 -4.95 -3.71
C LYS A 111 -11.50 -4.48 -4.52
N ASP A 112 -11.84 -3.21 -4.44
CA ASP A 112 -12.94 -2.61 -5.20
C ASP A 112 -12.37 -1.82 -6.37
N GLU A 113 -12.62 -2.29 -7.61
CA GLU A 113 -12.09 -1.68 -8.84
C GLU A 113 -12.47 -0.20 -8.95
N PHE A 114 -13.69 0.16 -8.57
CA PHE A 114 -14.14 1.56 -8.61
C PHE A 114 -13.31 2.44 -7.67
N TRP A 115 -13.12 2.02 -6.40
CA TRP A 115 -12.38 2.82 -5.44
C TRP A 115 -10.88 2.84 -5.72
N ASN A 116 -10.33 1.73 -6.20
CA ASN A 116 -8.93 1.65 -6.62
C ASN A 116 -8.60 2.64 -7.75
N ASP A 117 -9.54 2.83 -8.67
CA ASP A 117 -9.39 3.78 -9.77
C ASP A 117 -9.75 5.21 -9.38
N GLN A 118 -10.65 5.38 -8.41
CA GLN A 118 -11.17 6.69 -8.01
C GLN A 118 -10.28 7.42 -7.01
N ILE A 119 -9.63 6.74 -6.07
CA ILE A 119 -8.87 7.38 -5.01
C ILE A 119 -7.39 7.44 -5.38
N ASP A 120 -6.85 8.65 -5.44
CA ASP A 120 -5.44 8.91 -5.74
C ASP A 120 -4.61 9.14 -4.48
N GLN A 121 -5.15 9.94 -3.54
CA GLN A 121 -4.42 10.34 -2.35
C GLN A 121 -5.30 10.27 -1.09
N ILE A 122 -4.66 9.88 0.00
CA ILE A 122 -5.19 9.87 1.36
C ILE A 122 -4.39 10.90 2.16
N PHE A 123 -5.06 11.85 2.79
CA PHE A 123 -4.41 12.83 3.67
C PHE A 123 -4.88 12.64 5.10
N VAL A 124 -3.94 12.49 6.03
CA VAL A 124 -4.23 12.33 7.46
C VAL A 124 -3.85 13.60 8.20
N HIS A 125 -4.82 14.20 8.87
CA HIS A 125 -4.66 15.39 9.70
C HIS A 125 -4.02 15.06 11.05
N PRO A 126 -3.47 16.06 11.78
CA PRO A 126 -2.90 15.85 13.12
C PRO A 126 -3.90 15.34 14.18
N ASP A 127 -5.19 15.59 14.00
CA ASP A 127 -6.28 15.12 14.85
C ASP A 127 -6.77 13.70 14.50
N GLY A 128 -6.13 13.05 13.49
CA GLY A 128 -6.48 11.73 13.02
C GLY A 128 -7.61 11.70 11.98
N GLU A 129 -8.17 12.84 11.62
CA GLU A 129 -9.16 12.90 10.54
C GLU A 129 -8.49 12.62 9.19
N THR A 130 -9.23 12.00 8.30
CA THR A 130 -8.76 11.58 6.99
C THR A 130 -9.56 12.23 5.89
N GLU A 131 -8.87 12.77 4.91
CA GLU A 131 -9.44 13.27 3.66
C GLU A 131 -8.96 12.39 2.50
N LEU A 132 -9.84 12.18 1.51
CA LEU A 132 -9.50 11.49 0.27
C LEU A 132 -9.54 12.48 -0.89
N ILE A 133 -8.57 12.35 -1.77
CA ILE A 133 -8.47 13.13 -3.00
C ILE A 133 -8.76 12.20 -4.17
N PRO A 134 -9.89 12.36 -4.86
CA PRO A 134 -10.24 11.55 -6.00
C PRO A 134 -9.46 11.97 -7.25
N ARG A 135 -9.33 11.05 -8.20
CA ARG A 135 -8.74 11.32 -9.53
C ARG A 135 -9.69 12.11 -10.43
N VAL A 136 -11.00 11.90 -10.24
CA VAL A 136 -12.03 12.56 -11.04
C VAL A 136 -12.78 13.58 -10.20
N GLY A 137 -12.96 14.77 -10.75
CA GLY A 137 -13.53 15.90 -10.06
C GLY A 137 -12.49 16.70 -9.27
N SER A 138 -12.87 17.88 -8.81
CA SER A 138 -11.99 18.80 -8.06
C SER A 138 -12.43 18.98 -6.59
N HIS A 139 -13.26 18.03 -6.10
CA HIS A 139 -13.73 18.03 -4.73
C HIS A 139 -12.82 17.22 -3.81
N ARG A 140 -12.84 17.54 -2.51
CA ARG A 140 -12.23 16.74 -1.47
C ARG A 140 -13.32 15.92 -0.76
N ILE A 141 -12.98 14.70 -0.36
CA ILE A 141 -13.86 13.83 0.42
C ILE A 141 -13.36 13.83 1.86
N VAL A 142 -14.12 14.42 2.77
CA VAL A 142 -13.80 14.39 4.21
C VAL A 142 -14.39 13.11 4.78
N LEU A 143 -13.56 12.10 4.95
CA LEU A 143 -13.95 10.79 5.49
C LEU A 143 -14.14 10.86 7.01
N GLY A 144 -13.39 11.73 7.71
CA GLY A 144 -13.27 11.74 9.15
C GLY A 144 -12.34 10.64 9.64
N THR A 145 -12.67 9.99 10.74
CA THR A 145 -11.92 8.83 11.24
C THR A 145 -12.05 7.63 10.30
N LEU A 146 -11.06 6.74 10.35
CA LEU A 146 -11.06 5.48 9.56
C LEU A 146 -12.04 4.43 10.12
N ASP A 147 -12.96 4.82 10.97
CA ASP A 147 -14.03 3.94 11.45
C ASP A 147 -15.13 3.85 10.40
N ASP A 148 -15.67 2.65 10.21
CA ASP A 148 -16.86 2.41 9.37
C ASP A 148 -16.73 2.93 7.90
N TYR A 149 -15.48 2.98 7.41
CA TYR A 149 -15.19 3.50 6.06
C TYR A 149 -15.94 2.75 4.96
N GLU A 150 -16.23 1.47 5.16
CA GLU A 150 -16.97 0.66 4.19
C GLU A 150 -18.36 1.23 3.94
N THR A 151 -19.11 1.51 5.02
CA THR A 151 -20.43 2.12 4.92
C THR A 151 -20.37 3.54 4.37
N LYS A 152 -19.39 4.33 4.82
CA LYS A 152 -19.18 5.70 4.34
C LYS A 152 -18.95 5.73 2.83
N LEU A 153 -18.08 4.87 2.31
CA LEU A 153 -17.77 4.80 0.88
C LEU A 153 -18.92 4.20 0.08
N GLN A 154 -19.66 3.24 0.63
CA GLN A 154 -20.87 2.74 -0.01
C GLN A 154 -21.91 3.85 -0.21
N ASN A 155 -22.15 4.68 0.81
CA ASN A 155 -23.04 5.84 0.71
C ASN A 155 -22.52 6.86 -0.32
N LEU A 156 -21.21 7.10 -0.36
CA LEU A 156 -20.60 7.99 -1.34
C LEU A 156 -20.78 7.46 -2.77
N LYS A 157 -20.64 6.16 -2.97
CA LYS A 157 -20.90 5.54 -4.28
C LYS A 157 -22.33 5.75 -4.74
N LEU A 158 -23.29 5.52 -3.86
CA LEU A 158 -24.71 5.82 -4.15
C LEU A 158 -24.93 7.29 -4.49
N PHE A 159 -24.28 8.19 -3.77
CA PHE A 159 -24.33 9.63 -4.07
C PHE A 159 -23.73 9.94 -5.45
N TYR A 160 -22.59 9.34 -5.81
CA TYR A 160 -21.99 9.50 -7.12
C TYR A 160 -22.91 8.98 -8.23
N ASP A 161 -23.52 7.83 -8.04
CA ASP A 161 -24.40 7.21 -9.04
C ASP A 161 -25.70 8.00 -9.24
N GLN A 162 -26.25 8.62 -8.20
CA GLN A 162 -27.54 9.28 -8.25
C GLN A 162 -27.46 10.80 -8.44
N ALA A 163 -26.54 11.48 -7.79
CA ALA A 163 -26.48 12.94 -7.78
C ALA A 163 -25.55 13.52 -8.85
N ILE A 164 -24.37 12.95 -9.04
CA ILE A 164 -23.36 13.49 -9.97
C ILE A 164 -23.84 13.56 -11.42
N PRO A 165 -24.58 12.57 -11.98
CA PRO A 165 -25.12 12.69 -13.33
C PRO A 165 -26.05 13.88 -13.53
N ILE A 166 -26.70 14.34 -12.47
CA ILE A 166 -27.64 15.47 -12.49
C ILE A 166 -26.90 16.81 -12.30
N VAL A 167 -25.97 16.86 -11.34
CA VAL A 167 -25.36 18.13 -10.91
C VAL A 167 -23.94 18.39 -11.47
N GLY A 168 -23.30 17.35 -11.97
CA GLY A 168 -21.92 17.38 -12.47
C GLY A 168 -20.86 17.32 -11.37
N TRP A 169 -19.66 16.87 -11.74
CA TRP A 169 -18.51 16.72 -10.83
C TRP A 169 -18.01 18.04 -10.23
N GLU A 170 -18.24 19.15 -10.91
CA GLU A 170 -17.74 20.47 -10.52
C GLU A 170 -18.64 21.24 -9.56
N LYS A 171 -19.79 20.67 -9.19
CA LYS A 171 -20.79 21.33 -8.33
C LYS A 171 -20.29 21.58 -6.90
N TYR A 172 -19.51 20.64 -6.38
CA TYR A 172 -19.11 20.64 -4.98
C TYR A 172 -17.60 20.78 -4.84
N SER A 173 -17.16 21.51 -3.82
CA SER A 173 -15.75 21.61 -3.42
C SER A 173 -15.37 20.60 -2.33
N VAL A 174 -16.34 20.26 -1.46
CA VAL A 174 -16.15 19.30 -0.38
C VAL A 174 -17.38 18.39 -0.27
N ILE A 175 -17.12 17.10 -0.08
CA ILE A 175 -18.14 16.09 0.24
C ILE A 175 -17.73 15.46 1.57
N SER A 176 -18.52 15.69 2.63
CA SER A 176 -18.22 15.19 3.96
C SER A 176 -19.07 13.96 4.30
N LEU A 177 -18.39 12.90 4.75
CA LEU A 177 -18.94 11.62 5.19
C LEU A 177 -18.87 11.45 6.72
N LYS A 178 -18.50 12.51 7.45
CA LYS A 178 -18.32 12.46 8.92
C LYS A 178 -19.59 12.12 9.68
N TYR A 179 -20.73 12.45 9.13
CA TYR A 179 -22.02 12.35 9.82
C TYR A 179 -22.72 11.05 9.43
N LYS A 180 -23.16 10.30 10.43
CA LYS A 180 -23.85 9.02 10.21
C LYS A 180 -25.12 9.24 9.36
N ASN A 181 -25.24 8.46 8.31
CA ASN A 181 -26.37 8.48 7.37
C ASN A 181 -26.62 9.83 6.65
N GLN A 182 -25.61 10.70 6.58
CA GLN A 182 -25.72 11.99 5.90
C GLN A 182 -24.47 12.27 5.09
N ILE A 183 -24.66 12.80 3.88
CA ILE A 183 -23.60 13.37 3.07
C ILE A 183 -23.80 14.87 3.04
N VAL A 184 -22.83 15.60 3.56
CA VAL A 184 -22.88 17.07 3.60
C VAL A 184 -21.95 17.62 2.53
N CYS A 185 -22.51 18.40 1.59
CA CYS A 185 -21.77 18.94 0.47
C CYS A 185 -21.62 20.46 0.59
N THR A 186 -20.40 20.96 0.39
CA THR A 186 -20.11 22.39 0.22
C THR A 186 -20.06 22.70 -1.28
N LYS A 187 -20.86 23.65 -1.72
CA LYS A 187 -20.83 24.13 -3.10
C LYS A 187 -19.53 24.92 -3.36
N LYS A 188 -19.11 24.96 -4.60
CA LYS A 188 -18.10 25.94 -5.06
C LYS A 188 -18.65 27.34 -5.07
#